data_538b181eafbc51a8b7faac27e47f9a3f
#
_entry.id   538b181eafbc51a8b7faac27e47f9a3f
#
_cell.length_a   1.000
_cell.length_b   1.000
_cell.length_c   1.000
_cell.angle_alpha   90.00
_cell.angle_beta   90.00
_cell.angle_gamma   90.00
#
_symmetry.space_group_name_H-M   'P 1'
#
loop_
_entity.id
_entity.type
_entity.pdbx_description
1 polymer ?
#
loop_
_entity_poly.entity_id
_entity_poly.type
_entity_poly.pdbx_seq_one_letter_code
_entity_poly.pdbx_strand_id
1 'polypeptide(L)'
;MMTLTRLLVVAVAGALLSACGGAAASGGGTAGAPPEERVLYVYNWSDYIGKTTIADFERATGIKVVYDIYDADETLEAKMMAGDSGYDVVTTSTDYFSRQIKAGIYQPLDRGKLPNWKNLDPHILAIEARADPGNRHAVPYLRHVNGFAYNVDMIKARMPDAPLDSLDMIFKPEVIRHFADCGVTFLDSAEDVLQLALNYLHLDPNTTRKEDYKRAEQLILAVRPYIRAFDSTEYMNGLANKEFCISMSWSGDYAASRARAKAAGVDVNLAFTVPKEGANGSFDAFLIPTGAPHPQAAHEFLNFMLQPQVIAAVTNFIHYANDNLAANAYVDPRILHDPAIYPTPEIEARLYESAEVAPALERIRTRTWTRIKTAK
;
A
#
# COMPACT_ATOMS: atom_id res chain seq x y z
N MET A 1 13.16 19.49 -64.26
CA MET A 1 13.19 20.97 -64.30
C MET A 1 13.54 21.39 -62.87
N MET A 2 14.87 21.58 -62.55
CA MET A 2 15.60 22.86 -62.58
C MET A 2 14.82 23.95 -61.82
N THR A 3 15.34 24.48 -60.72
CA THR A 3 16.47 25.40 -60.52
C THR A 3 16.79 25.49 -59.03
N LEU A 4 17.93 25.26 -58.60
CA LEU A 4 19.12 26.02 -58.13
C LEU A 4 18.95 27.57 -57.99
N THR A 5 19.35 28.12 -56.82
CA THR A 5 20.12 29.39 -56.63
C THR A 5 20.24 29.65 -55.13
N ARG A 6 21.31 29.78 -54.52
CA ARG A 6 22.65 30.39 -54.46
C ARG A 6 22.94 30.92 -53.05
N LEU A 7 24.12 30.62 -52.59
CA LEU A 7 24.86 31.14 -51.43
C LEU A 7 24.90 32.68 -51.38
N LEU A 8 25.01 33.23 -50.16
CA LEU A 8 25.80 34.41 -49.88
C LEU A 8 26.57 34.28 -48.56
N VAL A 9 27.89 34.27 -48.70
CA VAL A 9 28.91 34.39 -47.64
C VAL A 9 29.23 35.87 -47.48
N VAL A 10 29.22 36.38 -46.23
CA VAL A 10 29.87 37.66 -45.91
C VAL A 10 30.77 37.45 -44.71
N ALA A 11 32.04 37.48 -44.96
CA ALA A 11 33.12 37.58 -43.97
C ALA A 11 33.44 39.07 -43.77
N VAL A 12 33.56 39.51 -42.53
CA VAL A 12 34.25 40.79 -42.21
C VAL A 12 35.21 40.52 -41.06
N ALA A 13 36.45 40.79 -41.31
CA ALA A 13 37.61 40.67 -40.44
C ALA A 13 37.87 41.97 -39.64
N GLY A 14 38.46 41.79 -38.47
CA GLY A 14 39.52 42.67 -37.97
C GLY A 14 39.18 43.73 -36.94
N ALA A 15 39.72 43.55 -35.72
CA ALA A 15 40.75 44.44 -35.17
C ALA A 15 41.16 44.03 -33.75
N LEU A 16 42.46 43.77 -33.60
CA LEU A 16 43.16 43.61 -32.34
C LEU A 16 43.34 44.97 -31.65
N LEU A 17 43.09 45.00 -30.30
CA LEU A 17 43.73 45.96 -29.42
C LEU A 17 44.05 45.29 -28.08
N SER A 18 45.35 45.11 -27.82
CA SER A 18 45.94 44.73 -26.54
C SER A 18 45.91 45.92 -25.57
N ALA A 19 45.54 45.68 -24.31
CA ALA A 19 45.97 46.48 -23.18
C ALA A 19 46.12 45.65 -21.93
N CYS A 20 47.28 45.76 -21.33
CA CYS A 20 47.78 45.06 -20.12
C CYS A 20 47.08 45.50 -18.84
N GLY A 21 47.02 44.59 -17.87
CA GLY A 21 47.30 44.94 -16.49
C GLY A 21 46.13 44.79 -15.52
N GLY A 22 46.22 43.83 -14.63
CA GLY A 22 45.43 43.78 -13.38
C GLY A 22 45.26 42.36 -12.85
N ALA A 23 46.24 41.91 -12.06
CA ALA A 23 46.08 40.66 -11.30
C ALA A 23 45.05 40.88 -10.18
N ALA A 24 43.84 40.37 -10.39
CA ALA A 24 42.86 40.22 -9.31
C ALA A 24 42.82 38.75 -8.92
N ALA A 25 43.10 38.47 -7.65
CA ALA A 25 43.00 37.17 -7.04
C ALA A 25 41.61 36.59 -7.23
N SER A 26 41.47 35.53 -8.03
CA SER A 26 40.25 34.75 -8.14
C SER A 26 40.08 33.91 -6.86
N GLY A 27 39.30 34.44 -5.93
CA GLY A 27 38.69 33.61 -4.90
C GLY A 27 37.75 32.64 -5.60
N GLY A 28 38.16 31.39 -5.75
CA GLY A 28 37.30 30.32 -6.22
C GLY A 28 36.22 30.01 -5.16
N GLY A 29 35.17 30.78 -5.19
CA GLY A 29 33.90 30.36 -4.57
C GLY A 29 33.40 29.18 -5.38
N THR A 30 33.41 27.97 -4.78
CA THR A 30 32.62 26.85 -5.27
C THR A 30 31.20 27.34 -5.33
N ALA A 31 30.67 27.56 -6.55
CA ALA A 31 29.28 27.80 -6.76
C ALA A 31 28.55 26.57 -6.18
N GLY A 32 27.91 26.74 -5.02
CA GLY A 32 27.08 25.69 -4.43
C GLY A 32 26.06 25.29 -5.49
N ALA A 33 25.76 23.99 -5.54
CA ALA A 33 24.65 23.51 -6.34
C ALA A 33 23.43 24.40 -6.07
N PRO A 34 22.61 24.69 -7.10
CA PRO A 34 21.38 25.44 -6.89
C PRO A 34 20.58 24.76 -5.76
N PRO A 35 19.94 25.55 -4.90
CA PRO A 35 19.13 24.97 -3.83
C PRO A 35 18.09 24.02 -4.46
N GLU A 36 17.96 22.84 -3.91
CA GLU A 36 16.96 21.86 -4.30
C GLU A 36 15.58 22.52 -4.29
N GLU A 37 14.78 22.27 -5.31
CA GLU A 37 13.41 22.77 -5.35
C GLU A 37 12.65 22.22 -4.12
N ARG A 38 11.92 23.09 -3.42
CA ARG A 38 11.22 22.71 -2.19
C ARG A 38 9.88 22.05 -2.50
N VAL A 39 9.95 20.95 -3.23
CA VAL A 39 8.81 20.12 -3.65
C VAL A 39 9.10 18.66 -3.33
N LEU A 40 8.05 17.88 -3.11
CA LEU A 40 8.09 16.44 -2.85
C LEU A 40 6.96 15.76 -3.65
N TYR A 41 7.29 14.76 -4.43
CA TYR A 41 6.34 13.93 -5.17
C TYR A 41 6.14 12.61 -4.45
N VAL A 42 4.91 12.39 -3.96
CA VAL A 42 4.52 11.18 -3.21
C VAL A 42 3.52 10.37 -4.01
N TYR A 43 3.72 9.05 -4.09
CA TYR A 43 2.80 8.11 -4.71
C TYR A 43 2.39 7.05 -3.70
N ASN A 44 1.13 7.07 -3.29
CA ASN A 44 0.62 6.24 -2.20
C ASN A 44 -0.71 5.59 -2.58
N TRP A 45 -1.17 4.65 -1.78
CA TRP A 45 -2.51 4.09 -1.87
C TRP A 45 -3.59 5.16 -1.71
N SER A 46 -4.75 4.93 -2.34
CA SER A 46 -5.96 5.71 -2.09
C SER A 46 -6.36 5.62 -0.62
N ASP A 47 -6.86 6.73 -0.05
CA ASP A 47 -7.34 6.83 1.35
C ASP A 47 -6.30 6.37 2.41
N TYR A 48 -5.00 6.43 2.13
CA TYR A 48 -3.95 5.82 2.94
C TYR A 48 -3.00 6.83 3.57
N ILE A 49 -3.54 7.97 4.04
CA ILE A 49 -2.81 9.01 4.79
C ILE A 49 -3.75 9.77 5.71
N GLY A 50 -3.21 10.39 6.77
CA GLY A 50 -4.01 11.19 7.70
C GLY A 50 -4.56 12.47 7.06
N LYS A 51 -5.73 12.89 7.52
CA LYS A 51 -6.49 14.03 6.97
C LYS A 51 -5.69 15.32 6.82
N THR A 52 -4.79 15.61 7.76
CA THR A 52 -3.99 16.85 7.81
C THR A 52 -2.51 16.63 7.58
N THR A 53 -2.06 15.38 7.43
CA THR A 53 -0.64 15.01 7.44
C THR A 53 0.18 15.77 6.40
N ILE A 54 -0.33 15.92 5.17
CA ILE A 54 0.34 16.67 4.11
C ILE A 54 0.45 18.16 4.48
N ALA A 55 -0.66 18.77 4.88
CA ALA A 55 -0.68 20.18 5.26
C ALA A 55 0.21 20.47 6.49
N ASP A 56 0.29 19.52 7.43
CA ASP A 56 1.14 19.64 8.62
C ASP A 56 2.62 19.52 8.25
N PHE A 57 2.98 18.62 7.33
CA PHE A 57 4.33 18.51 6.78
C PHE A 57 4.73 19.78 6.03
N GLU A 58 3.90 20.26 5.10
CA GLU A 58 4.16 21.51 4.36
C GLU A 58 4.36 22.72 5.29
N ARG A 59 3.54 22.81 6.34
CA ARG A 59 3.65 23.90 7.34
C ARG A 59 4.93 23.80 8.15
N ALA A 60 5.34 22.58 8.52
CA ALA A 60 6.51 22.34 9.34
C ALA A 60 7.82 22.55 8.57
N THR A 61 7.84 22.24 7.27
CA THR A 61 9.08 22.20 6.48
C THR A 61 9.14 23.29 5.40
N GLY A 62 8.01 23.80 4.93
CA GLY A 62 7.89 24.68 3.76
C GLY A 62 8.10 23.94 2.43
N ILE A 63 8.14 22.59 2.43
CA ILE A 63 8.21 21.76 1.24
C ILE A 63 6.77 21.54 0.73
N LYS A 64 6.53 21.80 -0.55
CA LYS A 64 5.24 21.53 -1.20
C LYS A 64 5.12 20.07 -1.58
N VAL A 65 3.97 19.45 -1.33
CA VAL A 65 3.73 18.05 -1.67
C VAL A 65 2.79 17.92 -2.84
N VAL A 66 3.23 17.22 -3.87
CA VAL A 66 2.38 16.70 -4.96
C VAL A 66 2.08 15.25 -4.60
N TYR A 67 0.81 14.96 -4.34
CA TYR A 67 0.38 13.67 -3.82
C TYR A 67 -0.52 12.97 -4.83
N ASP A 68 -0.01 11.90 -5.42
CA ASP A 68 -0.72 11.04 -6.35
C ASP A 68 -1.11 9.72 -5.69
N ILE A 69 -2.17 9.10 -6.18
CA ILE A 69 -2.71 7.85 -5.64
C ILE A 69 -2.78 6.75 -6.68
N TYR A 70 -2.82 5.51 -6.19
CA TYR A 70 -3.06 4.31 -6.99
C TYR A 70 -3.88 3.29 -6.16
N ASP A 71 -4.44 2.28 -6.84
CA ASP A 71 -5.38 1.32 -6.26
C ASP A 71 -4.90 -0.13 -6.33
N ALA A 72 -3.77 -0.39 -6.99
CA ALA A 72 -3.22 -1.74 -7.14
C ALA A 72 -1.68 -1.70 -7.22
N ASP A 73 -1.01 -2.60 -6.49
CA ASP A 73 0.46 -2.72 -6.50
C ASP A 73 1.02 -2.99 -7.89
N GLU A 74 0.29 -3.67 -8.76
CA GLU A 74 0.68 -3.92 -10.15
C GLU A 74 0.79 -2.59 -10.94
N THR A 75 -0.04 -1.61 -10.63
CA THR A 75 0.02 -0.26 -11.24
C THR A 75 1.29 0.47 -10.80
N LEU A 76 1.60 0.44 -9.50
CA LEU A 76 2.84 0.99 -8.97
C LEU A 76 4.05 0.27 -9.60
N GLU A 77 4.05 -1.06 -9.57
CA GLU A 77 5.16 -1.84 -10.09
C GLU A 77 5.45 -1.55 -11.56
N ALA A 78 4.41 -1.53 -12.40
CA ALA A 78 4.57 -1.20 -13.82
C ALA A 78 5.21 0.18 -14.01
N LYS A 79 4.84 1.17 -13.19
CA LYS A 79 5.41 2.52 -13.23
C LYS A 79 6.85 2.53 -12.74
N MET A 80 7.17 1.85 -11.65
CA MET A 80 8.53 1.79 -11.09
C MET A 80 9.48 1.04 -12.00
N MET A 81 9.04 -0.08 -12.59
CA MET A 81 9.83 -0.89 -13.53
C MET A 81 10.11 -0.19 -14.86
N ALA A 82 9.27 0.78 -15.25
CA ALA A 82 9.53 1.61 -16.43
C ALA A 82 10.71 2.59 -16.26
N GLY A 83 11.15 2.83 -15.01
CA GLY A 83 12.19 3.80 -14.66
C GLY A 83 11.70 5.25 -14.70
N ASP A 84 12.51 6.17 -14.18
CA ASP A 84 12.26 7.62 -14.16
C ASP A 84 10.81 7.99 -13.79
N SER A 85 10.33 7.41 -12.70
CA SER A 85 8.95 7.58 -12.26
C SER A 85 8.58 9.02 -11.90
N GLY A 86 9.57 9.86 -11.58
CA GLY A 86 9.41 11.23 -11.13
C GLY A 86 8.97 11.38 -9.68
N TYR A 87 8.76 10.28 -8.96
CA TYR A 87 8.39 10.30 -7.54
C TYR A 87 9.61 10.28 -6.64
N ASP A 88 9.47 10.93 -5.47
CA ASP A 88 10.46 10.97 -4.41
C ASP A 88 10.21 9.92 -3.33
N VAL A 89 8.95 9.68 -3.02
CA VAL A 89 8.50 8.68 -2.05
C VAL A 89 7.38 7.85 -2.66
N VAL A 90 7.48 6.55 -2.51
CA VAL A 90 6.40 5.62 -2.86
C VAL A 90 6.09 4.72 -1.67
N THR A 91 4.85 4.24 -1.58
CA THR A 91 4.41 3.25 -0.58
C THR A 91 4.10 1.96 -1.31
N THR A 92 4.50 0.81 -0.80
CA THR A 92 4.14 -0.49 -1.36
C THR A 92 4.31 -1.59 -0.32
N SER A 93 3.70 -2.74 -0.57
CA SER A 93 3.70 -3.88 0.33
C SER A 93 4.98 -4.72 0.25
N THR A 94 5.23 -5.49 1.31
CA THR A 94 6.45 -6.28 1.52
C THR A 94 6.78 -7.23 0.38
N ASP A 95 5.79 -7.88 -0.17
CA ASP A 95 5.92 -8.85 -1.27
C ASP A 95 6.32 -8.18 -2.59
N TYR A 96 5.94 -6.91 -2.80
CA TYR A 96 6.34 -6.13 -3.97
C TYR A 96 7.71 -5.47 -3.77
N PHE A 97 7.94 -4.77 -2.67
CA PHE A 97 9.22 -4.05 -2.52
C PHE A 97 10.42 -4.99 -2.41
N SER A 98 10.26 -6.20 -1.89
CA SER A 98 11.36 -7.17 -1.79
C SER A 98 12.02 -7.43 -3.16
N ARG A 99 11.23 -7.71 -4.19
CA ARG A 99 11.74 -7.95 -5.56
C ARG A 99 12.22 -6.66 -6.23
N GLN A 100 11.57 -5.55 -5.95
CA GLN A 100 11.92 -4.24 -6.50
C GLN A 100 13.25 -3.72 -5.92
N ILE A 101 13.54 -3.97 -4.64
CA ILE A 101 14.86 -3.72 -4.02
C ILE A 101 15.94 -4.54 -4.73
N LYS A 102 15.71 -5.84 -4.97
CA LYS A 102 16.65 -6.71 -5.71
C LYS A 102 16.88 -6.25 -7.14
N ALA A 103 15.87 -5.64 -7.75
CA ALA A 103 15.98 -5.02 -9.09
C ALA A 103 16.68 -3.65 -9.08
N GLY A 104 17.07 -3.11 -7.92
CA GLY A 104 17.76 -1.83 -7.80
C GLY A 104 16.85 -0.60 -8.00
N ILE A 105 15.54 -0.76 -7.84
CA ILE A 105 14.55 0.31 -8.04
C ILE A 105 14.62 1.35 -6.92
N TYR A 106 14.96 0.93 -5.71
CA TYR A 106 15.00 1.80 -4.54
C TYR A 106 16.43 2.04 -4.06
N GLN A 107 16.70 3.27 -3.65
CA GLN A 107 18.00 3.64 -3.07
C GLN A 107 18.05 3.32 -1.58
N PRO A 108 19.26 3.01 -1.04
CA PRO A 108 19.44 2.87 0.40
C PRO A 108 19.11 4.16 1.14
N LEU A 109 18.51 4.03 2.32
CA LEU A 109 18.18 5.13 3.21
C LEU A 109 19.45 5.70 3.88
N ASP A 110 19.54 7.01 3.96
CA ASP A 110 20.50 7.69 4.83
C ASP A 110 19.93 7.74 6.27
N ARG A 111 20.34 6.77 7.08
CA ARG A 111 19.86 6.64 8.47
C ARG A 111 20.23 7.85 9.34
N GLY A 112 21.26 8.60 8.97
CA GLY A 112 21.62 9.84 9.66
C GLY A 112 20.56 10.93 9.54
N LYS A 113 19.73 10.88 8.51
CA LYS A 113 18.60 11.78 8.28
C LYS A 113 17.30 11.34 8.93
N LEU A 114 17.27 10.16 9.57
CA LEU A 114 16.09 9.55 10.17
C LEU A 114 16.22 9.39 11.70
N PRO A 115 16.42 10.46 12.49
CA PRO A 115 16.59 10.37 13.94
C PRO A 115 15.38 9.75 14.67
N ASN A 116 14.18 9.77 14.05
CA ASN A 116 12.96 9.18 14.58
C ASN A 116 12.84 7.67 14.31
N TRP A 117 13.79 7.07 13.58
CA TRP A 117 13.84 5.62 13.35
C TRP A 117 13.77 4.80 14.65
N LYS A 118 14.36 5.32 15.73
CA LYS A 118 14.36 4.70 17.07
C LYS A 118 12.96 4.44 17.66
N ASN A 119 11.93 5.05 17.09
CA ASN A 119 10.55 4.91 17.52
C ASN A 119 9.86 3.67 16.96
N LEU A 120 10.44 3.06 15.90
CA LEU A 120 9.91 1.86 15.27
C LEU A 120 10.00 0.64 16.19
N ASP A 121 9.06 -0.28 16.04
CA ASP A 121 9.02 -1.54 16.77
C ASP A 121 10.17 -2.47 16.31
N PRO A 122 11.10 -2.86 17.21
CA PRO A 122 12.18 -3.78 16.85
C PRO A 122 11.69 -5.16 16.38
N HIS A 123 10.51 -5.60 16.84
CA HIS A 123 9.91 -6.86 16.41
C HIS A 123 9.50 -6.78 14.92
N ILE A 124 8.83 -5.71 14.54
CA ILE A 124 8.44 -5.47 13.14
C ILE A 124 9.67 -5.31 12.25
N LEU A 125 10.66 -4.55 12.69
CA LEU A 125 11.93 -4.42 11.95
C LEU A 125 12.62 -5.78 11.72
N ALA A 126 12.51 -6.71 12.66
CA ALA A 126 13.06 -8.06 12.49
C ALA A 126 12.28 -8.91 11.48
N ILE A 127 10.96 -8.69 11.37
CA ILE A 127 10.11 -9.33 10.36
C ILE A 127 10.45 -8.77 8.98
N GLU A 128 10.41 -7.46 8.80
CA GLU A 128 10.66 -6.81 7.52
C GLU A 128 12.09 -7.00 7.00
N ALA A 129 13.06 -7.25 7.89
CA ALA A 129 14.43 -7.58 7.50
C ALA A 129 14.55 -8.84 6.62
N ARG A 130 13.49 -9.66 6.52
CA ARG A 130 13.43 -10.80 5.60
C ARG A 130 13.28 -10.32 4.15
N ALA A 131 12.52 -9.25 3.94
CA ALA A 131 12.28 -8.63 2.64
C ALA A 131 13.34 -7.59 2.28
N ASP A 132 13.80 -6.81 3.26
CA ASP A 132 14.85 -5.79 3.15
C ASP A 132 15.98 -6.08 4.15
N PRO A 133 16.98 -6.91 3.81
CA PRO A 133 18.05 -7.29 4.73
C PRO A 133 18.79 -6.09 5.32
N GLY A 134 18.69 -5.96 6.65
CA GLY A 134 19.24 -4.85 7.41
C GLY A 134 18.36 -3.58 7.39
N ASN A 135 17.13 -3.66 6.91
CA ASN A 135 16.19 -2.54 6.80
C ASN A 135 16.84 -1.32 6.14
N ARG A 136 17.44 -1.52 4.98
CA ARG A 136 18.28 -0.51 4.32
C ARG A 136 17.53 0.41 3.39
N HIS A 137 16.35 0.03 2.89
CA HIS A 137 15.63 0.72 1.83
C HIS A 137 14.21 1.12 2.26
N ALA A 138 13.55 0.30 3.08
CA ALA A 138 12.17 0.47 3.47
C ALA A 138 12.05 1.13 4.86
N VAL A 139 11.10 2.05 4.99
CA VAL A 139 10.66 2.62 6.27
C VAL A 139 9.29 2.04 6.59
N PRO A 140 9.15 1.18 7.61
CA PRO A 140 7.86 0.64 8.04
C PRO A 140 6.81 1.73 8.22
N TYR A 141 5.61 1.49 7.71
CA TYR A 141 4.54 2.48 7.72
C TYR A 141 3.31 1.96 8.45
N LEU A 142 2.58 1.07 7.82
CA LEU A 142 1.33 0.52 8.33
C LEU A 142 1.27 -0.98 8.05
N ARG A 143 0.39 -1.67 8.79
CA ARG A 143 0.13 -3.09 8.60
C ARG A 143 -1.35 -3.41 8.66
N HIS A 144 -1.72 -4.48 7.99
CA HIS A 144 -3.09 -4.97 7.97
C HIS A 144 -3.15 -6.49 7.96
N VAL A 145 -4.35 -7.01 8.20
CA VAL A 145 -4.65 -8.43 8.12
C VAL A 145 -5.85 -8.60 7.22
N ASN A 146 -5.83 -9.63 6.38
CA ASN A 146 -6.96 -10.01 5.54
C ASN A 146 -8.00 -10.78 6.33
N GLY A 147 -9.25 -10.62 5.93
CA GLY A 147 -10.36 -11.31 6.54
C GLY A 147 -11.68 -10.96 5.86
N PHE A 148 -12.73 -10.89 6.62
CA PHE A 148 -14.00 -10.39 6.12
C PHE A 148 -14.72 -9.53 7.16
N ALA A 149 -15.25 -8.40 6.68
CA ALA A 149 -16.14 -7.54 7.44
C ALA A 149 -17.59 -7.93 7.19
N TYR A 150 -18.43 -7.82 8.20
CA TYR A 150 -19.83 -8.18 8.06
C TYR A 150 -20.74 -7.36 8.99
N ASN A 151 -22.00 -7.19 8.56
CA ASN A 151 -23.06 -6.60 9.37
C ASN A 151 -23.69 -7.68 10.25
N VAL A 152 -23.42 -7.61 11.55
CA VAL A 152 -23.83 -8.61 12.55
C VAL A 152 -25.34 -8.85 12.52
N ASP A 153 -26.15 -7.79 12.42
CA ASP A 153 -27.60 -7.88 12.49
C ASP A 153 -28.18 -8.51 11.22
N MET A 154 -27.63 -8.14 10.06
CA MET A 154 -28.04 -8.71 8.77
C MET A 154 -27.67 -10.19 8.65
N ILE A 155 -26.52 -10.59 9.20
CA ILE A 155 -26.09 -12.00 9.22
C ILE A 155 -27.00 -12.80 10.15
N LYS A 156 -27.18 -12.36 11.40
CA LYS A 156 -28.02 -13.07 12.38
C LYS A 156 -29.46 -13.22 11.94
N ALA A 157 -30.01 -12.23 11.22
CA ALA A 157 -31.36 -12.31 10.67
C ALA A 157 -31.51 -13.42 9.62
N ARG A 158 -30.44 -13.83 8.93
CA ARG A 158 -30.48 -14.84 7.86
C ARG A 158 -29.96 -16.20 8.31
N MET A 159 -28.96 -16.21 9.16
CA MET A 159 -28.33 -17.42 9.68
C MET A 159 -27.83 -17.15 11.12
N PRO A 160 -28.67 -17.38 12.15
CA PRO A 160 -28.31 -17.10 13.54
C PRO A 160 -27.05 -17.85 14.04
N ASP A 161 -26.79 -19.03 13.47
CA ASP A 161 -25.67 -19.93 13.75
C ASP A 161 -24.55 -19.89 12.69
N ALA A 162 -24.44 -18.76 11.98
CA ALA A 162 -23.40 -18.55 10.97
C ALA A 162 -21.99 -18.76 11.57
N PRO A 163 -21.07 -19.44 10.83
CA PRO A 163 -19.71 -19.73 11.31
C PRO A 163 -18.82 -18.49 11.20
N LEU A 164 -19.06 -17.49 12.05
CA LEU A 164 -18.44 -16.15 11.98
C LEU A 164 -16.93 -16.14 12.17
N ASP A 165 -16.33 -17.23 12.66
CA ASP A 165 -14.89 -17.38 12.89
C ASP A 165 -14.16 -18.08 11.74
N SER A 166 -14.87 -18.46 10.66
CA SER A 166 -14.38 -19.35 9.60
C SER A 166 -14.55 -18.77 8.20
N LEU A 167 -13.63 -19.10 7.30
CA LEU A 167 -13.76 -18.87 5.86
C LEU A 167 -14.94 -19.64 5.23
N ASP A 168 -15.59 -20.56 5.95
CA ASP A 168 -16.87 -21.15 5.55
C ASP A 168 -17.91 -20.07 5.20
N MET A 169 -17.84 -18.91 5.85
CA MET A 169 -18.73 -17.75 5.58
C MET A 169 -18.73 -17.33 4.12
N ILE A 170 -17.59 -17.44 3.45
CA ILE A 170 -17.38 -16.90 2.09
C ILE A 170 -17.03 -17.98 1.06
N PHE A 171 -16.49 -19.13 1.45
CA PHE A 171 -16.08 -20.16 0.50
C PHE A 171 -16.98 -21.41 0.50
N LYS A 172 -17.95 -21.52 1.39
CA LYS A 172 -18.85 -22.66 1.45
C LYS A 172 -20.20 -22.32 0.80
N PRO A 173 -20.56 -22.93 -0.36
CA PRO A 173 -21.77 -22.56 -1.11
C PRO A 173 -23.06 -22.62 -0.29
N GLU A 174 -23.20 -23.63 0.58
CA GLU A 174 -24.37 -23.78 1.46
C GLU A 174 -24.48 -22.70 2.54
N VAL A 175 -23.38 -21.98 2.84
CA VAL A 175 -23.37 -20.86 3.80
C VAL A 175 -23.57 -19.53 3.07
N ILE A 176 -22.69 -19.20 2.11
CA ILE A 176 -22.67 -17.89 1.43
C ILE A 176 -23.98 -17.59 0.70
N ARG A 177 -24.68 -18.62 0.18
CA ARG A 177 -25.98 -18.45 -0.52
C ARG A 177 -27.03 -17.74 0.33
N HIS A 178 -26.97 -17.86 1.66
CA HIS A 178 -27.90 -17.21 2.58
C HIS A 178 -27.71 -15.68 2.61
N PHE A 179 -26.61 -15.18 2.09
CA PHE A 179 -26.21 -13.77 2.13
C PHE A 179 -26.24 -13.10 0.73
N ALA A 180 -26.57 -13.85 -0.32
CA ALA A 180 -26.55 -13.34 -1.70
C ALA A 180 -27.52 -12.17 -1.91
N ASP A 181 -28.67 -12.17 -1.22
CA ASP A 181 -29.70 -11.13 -1.31
C ASP A 181 -29.25 -9.81 -0.66
N CYS A 182 -28.47 -9.87 0.42
CA CYS A 182 -27.98 -8.71 1.14
C CYS A 182 -26.62 -8.19 0.66
N GLY A 183 -26.01 -8.85 -0.32
CA GLY A 183 -24.78 -8.42 -0.98
C GLY A 183 -23.53 -8.94 -0.32
N VAL A 184 -22.79 -9.75 -1.08
CA VAL A 184 -21.45 -10.24 -0.74
C VAL A 184 -20.45 -9.68 -1.74
N THR A 185 -19.35 -9.12 -1.27
CA THR A 185 -18.27 -8.64 -2.13
C THR A 185 -16.92 -9.27 -1.75
N PHE A 186 -16.09 -9.46 -2.75
CA PHE A 186 -14.71 -9.87 -2.57
C PHE A 186 -13.80 -8.73 -3.03
N LEU A 187 -12.59 -8.66 -2.49
CA LEU A 187 -11.58 -7.73 -2.96
C LEU A 187 -11.27 -7.97 -4.45
N ASP A 188 -11.04 -6.92 -5.21
CA ASP A 188 -10.45 -7.02 -6.55
C ASP A 188 -8.93 -7.13 -6.46
N SER A 189 -8.48 -8.14 -5.75
CA SER A 189 -7.08 -8.49 -5.56
C SER A 189 -6.88 -9.97 -5.81
N ALA A 190 -6.11 -10.29 -6.86
CA ALA A 190 -5.78 -11.66 -7.20
C ALA A 190 -5.00 -12.36 -6.08
N GLU A 191 -4.11 -11.63 -5.45
CA GLU A 191 -3.27 -12.14 -4.38
C GLU A 191 -4.08 -12.50 -3.16
N ASP A 192 -4.78 -11.54 -2.57
CA ASP A 192 -5.52 -11.72 -1.33
C ASP A 192 -6.57 -12.83 -1.43
N VAL A 193 -7.34 -12.81 -2.52
CA VAL A 193 -8.45 -13.77 -2.71
C VAL A 193 -7.94 -15.17 -2.97
N LEU A 194 -6.89 -15.33 -3.81
CA LEU A 194 -6.34 -16.65 -4.12
C LEU A 194 -5.58 -17.24 -2.94
N GLN A 195 -4.84 -16.43 -2.17
CA GLN A 195 -4.15 -16.91 -0.98
C GLN A 195 -5.11 -17.36 0.12
N LEU A 196 -6.19 -16.61 0.38
CA LEU A 196 -7.22 -17.05 1.33
C LEU A 196 -7.90 -18.34 0.86
N ALA A 197 -8.17 -18.48 -0.44
CA ALA A 197 -8.75 -19.70 -1.00
C ALA A 197 -7.80 -20.91 -0.89
N LEU A 198 -6.50 -20.71 -1.13
CA LEU A 198 -5.47 -21.74 -0.95
C LEU A 198 -5.38 -22.16 0.51
N ASN A 199 -5.34 -21.19 1.43
CA ASN A 199 -5.29 -21.46 2.86
C ASN A 199 -6.54 -22.21 3.34
N TYR A 200 -7.73 -21.83 2.89
CA TYR A 200 -8.96 -22.57 3.19
C TYR A 200 -8.93 -24.02 2.71
N LEU A 201 -8.26 -24.29 1.60
CA LEU A 201 -8.05 -25.64 1.06
C LEU A 201 -6.93 -26.41 1.77
N HIS A 202 -6.33 -25.84 2.85
CA HIS A 202 -5.15 -26.37 3.54
C HIS A 202 -3.96 -26.60 2.61
N LEU A 203 -3.81 -25.71 1.63
CA LEU A 203 -2.66 -25.62 0.73
C LEU A 203 -1.75 -24.49 1.18
N ASP A 204 -0.49 -24.54 0.76
CA ASP A 204 0.43 -23.44 0.99
C ASP A 204 -0.06 -22.17 0.25
N PRO A 205 -0.37 -21.07 0.94
CA PRO A 205 -0.77 -19.80 0.31
C PRO A 205 0.27 -19.27 -0.69
N ASN A 206 1.55 -19.63 -0.48
CA ASN A 206 2.68 -19.26 -1.32
C ASN A 206 3.08 -20.37 -2.33
N THR A 207 2.17 -21.30 -2.60
CA THR A 207 2.44 -22.40 -3.54
C THR A 207 2.85 -21.90 -4.92
N THR A 208 3.80 -22.61 -5.53
CA THR A 208 4.19 -22.38 -6.94
C THR A 208 3.53 -23.36 -7.90
N ARG A 209 2.65 -24.23 -7.41
CA ARG A 209 2.03 -25.31 -8.17
C ARG A 209 0.78 -24.84 -8.88
N LYS A 210 0.76 -24.96 -10.20
CA LYS A 210 -0.40 -24.58 -11.04
C LYS A 210 -1.69 -25.34 -10.66
N GLU A 211 -1.56 -26.57 -10.22
CA GLU A 211 -2.68 -27.43 -9.81
C GLU A 211 -3.39 -26.86 -8.57
N ASP A 212 -2.66 -26.26 -7.66
CA ASP A 212 -3.23 -25.66 -6.45
C ASP A 212 -4.04 -24.41 -6.81
N TYR A 213 -3.53 -23.56 -7.71
CA TYR A 213 -4.30 -22.41 -8.26
C TYR A 213 -5.57 -22.85 -8.98
N LYS A 214 -5.53 -24.00 -9.70
CA LYS A 214 -6.74 -24.56 -10.33
C LYS A 214 -7.78 -24.99 -9.27
N ARG A 215 -7.34 -25.55 -8.14
CA ARG A 215 -8.24 -25.90 -7.03
C ARG A 215 -8.85 -24.67 -6.38
N ALA A 216 -8.04 -23.61 -6.14
CA ALA A 216 -8.52 -22.34 -5.65
C ALA A 216 -9.53 -21.69 -6.61
N GLU A 217 -9.26 -21.71 -7.93
CA GLU A 217 -10.20 -21.26 -8.95
C GLU A 217 -11.54 -22.01 -8.87
N GLN A 218 -11.52 -23.32 -8.77
CA GLN A 218 -12.74 -24.14 -8.66
C GLN A 218 -13.55 -23.82 -7.40
N LEU A 219 -12.87 -23.59 -6.25
CA LEU A 219 -13.51 -23.18 -5.02
C LEU A 219 -14.22 -21.84 -5.18
N ILE A 220 -13.54 -20.84 -5.74
CA ILE A 220 -14.12 -19.50 -5.91
C ILE A 220 -15.26 -19.53 -6.93
N LEU A 221 -15.11 -20.28 -8.03
CA LEU A 221 -16.16 -20.44 -9.04
C LEU A 221 -17.43 -21.10 -8.48
N ALA A 222 -17.32 -21.99 -7.48
CA ALA A 222 -18.46 -22.60 -6.82
C ALA A 222 -19.30 -21.56 -6.00
N VAL A 223 -18.68 -20.51 -5.52
CA VAL A 223 -19.35 -19.43 -4.77
C VAL A 223 -19.59 -18.18 -5.62
N ARG A 224 -19.04 -18.10 -6.82
CA ARG A 224 -19.14 -16.96 -7.75
C ARG A 224 -20.57 -16.44 -7.97
N PRO A 225 -21.62 -17.31 -8.11
CA PRO A 225 -23.00 -16.86 -8.29
C PRO A 225 -23.55 -16.03 -7.13
N TYR A 226 -22.95 -16.11 -5.94
CA TYR A 226 -23.37 -15.42 -4.73
C TYR A 226 -22.57 -14.13 -4.48
N ILE A 227 -21.50 -13.88 -5.25
CA ILE A 227 -20.65 -12.70 -5.15
C ILE A 227 -21.22 -11.61 -6.05
N ARG A 228 -21.64 -10.48 -5.45
CA ARG A 228 -22.22 -9.35 -6.17
C ARG A 228 -21.16 -8.59 -6.98
N ALA A 229 -19.98 -8.35 -6.39
CA ALA A 229 -18.90 -7.60 -7.02
C ALA A 229 -17.52 -8.04 -6.50
N PHE A 230 -16.51 -7.81 -7.33
CA PHE A 230 -15.11 -7.73 -6.92
C PHE A 230 -14.76 -6.24 -6.86
N ASP A 231 -14.39 -5.73 -5.70
CA ASP A 231 -14.21 -4.31 -5.45
C ASP A 231 -13.27 -4.10 -4.26
N SER A 232 -12.29 -3.19 -4.40
CA SER A 232 -11.30 -2.89 -3.36
C SER A 232 -11.41 -1.45 -2.82
N THR A 233 -12.43 -0.68 -3.21
CA THR A 233 -12.58 0.72 -2.80
C THR A 233 -13.99 1.06 -2.32
N GLU A 234 -15.01 0.86 -3.15
CA GLU A 234 -16.40 1.26 -2.86
C GLU A 234 -17.10 0.34 -1.86
N TYR A 235 -16.59 -0.87 -1.64
CA TYR A 235 -17.20 -1.81 -0.68
C TYR A 235 -17.27 -1.24 0.74
N MET A 236 -16.35 -0.35 1.13
CA MET A 236 -16.39 0.34 2.42
C MET A 236 -17.64 1.19 2.58
N ASN A 237 -18.02 1.92 1.52
CA ASN A 237 -19.25 2.70 1.49
C ASN A 237 -20.48 1.78 1.53
N GLY A 238 -20.44 0.66 0.80
CA GLY A 238 -21.50 -0.33 0.79
C GLY A 238 -21.72 -1.00 2.16
N LEU A 239 -20.67 -1.29 2.91
CA LEU A 239 -20.78 -1.75 4.30
C LEU A 239 -21.37 -0.66 5.21
N ALA A 240 -20.90 0.58 5.07
CA ALA A 240 -21.33 1.70 5.90
C ALA A 240 -22.81 2.05 5.70
N ASN A 241 -23.35 1.91 4.49
CA ASN A 241 -24.74 2.22 4.15
C ASN A 241 -25.69 0.99 4.12
N LYS A 242 -25.19 -0.20 4.54
CA LYS A 242 -25.94 -1.49 4.57
C LYS A 242 -26.30 -2.06 3.19
N GLU A 243 -25.60 -1.66 2.15
CA GLU A 243 -25.74 -2.23 0.81
C GLU A 243 -25.15 -3.63 0.72
N PHE A 244 -24.04 -3.84 1.47
CA PHE A 244 -23.37 -5.13 1.60
C PHE A 244 -23.44 -5.64 3.04
N CYS A 245 -23.72 -6.92 3.19
CA CYS A 245 -23.74 -7.57 4.48
C CYS A 245 -22.47 -8.34 4.82
N ILE A 246 -21.69 -8.72 3.80
CA ILE A 246 -20.34 -9.34 3.94
C ILE A 246 -19.44 -8.77 2.86
N SER A 247 -18.19 -8.45 3.23
CA SER A 247 -17.14 -8.12 2.29
C SER A 247 -15.84 -8.78 2.73
N MET A 248 -15.12 -9.46 1.81
CA MET A 248 -13.69 -9.64 2.04
C MET A 248 -13.08 -8.27 2.21
N SER A 249 -12.21 -8.11 3.18
CA SER A 249 -11.76 -6.80 3.64
C SER A 249 -10.38 -6.88 4.24
N TRP A 250 -9.66 -5.78 4.15
CA TRP A 250 -8.53 -5.50 5.03
C TRP A 250 -9.04 -4.96 6.37
N SER A 251 -8.28 -5.22 7.44
CA SER A 251 -8.71 -4.91 8.80
C SER A 251 -8.96 -3.42 9.05
N GLY A 252 -8.17 -2.53 8.45
CA GLY A 252 -8.36 -1.08 8.58
C GLY A 252 -9.64 -0.59 7.92
N ASP A 253 -9.98 -1.14 6.76
CA ASP A 253 -11.15 -0.73 5.98
C ASP A 253 -12.48 -1.03 6.68
N TYR A 254 -12.55 -2.15 7.43
CA TYR A 254 -13.71 -2.42 8.29
C TYR A 254 -13.92 -1.29 9.31
N ALA A 255 -12.85 -0.84 9.95
CA ALA A 255 -12.95 0.22 10.95
C ALA A 255 -13.24 1.59 10.28
N ALA A 256 -12.68 1.85 9.10
CA ALA A 256 -13.01 3.02 8.29
C ALA A 256 -14.50 3.01 7.88
N SER A 257 -15.05 1.84 7.50
CA SER A 257 -16.48 1.68 7.19
C SER A 257 -17.36 2.05 8.38
N ARG A 258 -17.00 1.63 9.60
CA ARG A 258 -17.70 2.04 10.85
C ARG A 258 -17.65 3.54 11.08
N ALA A 259 -16.48 4.16 10.85
CA ALA A 259 -16.31 5.59 11.01
C ALA A 259 -17.16 6.37 9.99
N ARG A 260 -17.19 5.92 8.72
CA ARG A 260 -18.05 6.49 7.66
C ARG A 260 -19.53 6.39 8.01
N ALA A 261 -19.99 5.23 8.46
CA ALA A 261 -21.38 5.03 8.90
C ALA A 261 -21.76 5.99 10.03
N LYS A 262 -20.92 6.09 11.05
CA LYS A 262 -21.12 7.01 12.17
C LYS A 262 -21.19 8.47 11.72
N ALA A 263 -20.30 8.88 10.82
CA ALA A 263 -20.28 10.25 10.27
C ALA A 263 -21.53 10.57 9.45
N ALA A 264 -22.11 9.58 8.76
CA ALA A 264 -23.34 9.68 7.99
C ALA A 264 -24.61 9.51 8.85
N GLY A 265 -24.49 9.26 10.15
CA GLY A 265 -25.63 9.00 11.03
C GLY A 265 -26.33 7.66 10.76
N VAL A 266 -25.66 6.71 10.11
CA VAL A 266 -26.19 5.37 9.82
C VAL A 266 -25.83 4.46 11.00
N ASP A 267 -26.87 3.91 11.64
CA ASP A 267 -26.70 2.89 12.68
C ASP A 267 -26.40 1.53 12.03
N VAL A 268 -25.15 1.09 12.08
CA VAL A 268 -24.67 -0.17 11.53
C VAL A 268 -23.79 -0.90 12.55
N ASN A 269 -24.05 -2.19 12.73
CA ASN A 269 -23.30 -3.07 13.62
C ASN A 269 -22.33 -3.92 12.80
N LEU A 270 -21.15 -3.34 12.46
CA LEU A 270 -20.10 -4.03 11.73
C LEU A 270 -19.13 -4.74 12.68
N ALA A 271 -18.72 -5.94 12.30
CA ALA A 271 -17.64 -6.71 12.88
C ALA A 271 -16.67 -7.16 11.79
N PHE A 272 -15.45 -7.52 12.21
CA PHE A 272 -14.42 -8.10 11.36
C PHE A 272 -13.92 -9.42 11.95
N THR A 273 -13.62 -10.37 11.11
CA THR A 273 -13.03 -11.63 11.51
C THR A 273 -11.71 -11.87 10.78
N VAL A 274 -10.65 -12.11 11.56
CA VAL A 274 -9.48 -12.84 11.10
C VAL A 274 -9.82 -14.33 11.21
N PRO A 275 -9.91 -15.07 10.10
CA PRO A 275 -10.41 -16.45 10.11
C PRO A 275 -9.56 -17.37 10.97
N LYS A 276 -10.18 -18.38 11.56
CA LYS A 276 -9.45 -19.41 12.35
C LYS A 276 -8.51 -20.26 11.51
N GLU A 277 -8.77 -20.37 10.22
CA GLU A 277 -7.91 -21.04 9.24
C GLU A 277 -6.62 -20.27 9.01
N GLY A 278 -6.56 -19.00 9.39
CA GLY A 278 -5.45 -18.09 9.16
C GLY A 278 -5.71 -17.11 8.01
N ALA A 279 -4.90 -16.09 7.94
CA ALA A 279 -5.00 -15.03 6.94
C ALA A 279 -3.62 -14.45 6.60
N ASN A 280 -3.55 -13.69 5.50
CA ASN A 280 -2.36 -12.89 5.20
C ASN A 280 -2.27 -11.72 6.18
N GLY A 281 -1.06 -11.53 6.75
CA GLY A 281 -0.63 -10.31 7.40
C GLY A 281 0.37 -9.60 6.49
N SER A 282 0.08 -8.37 6.11
CA SER A 282 0.92 -7.59 5.22
C SER A 282 1.43 -6.32 5.90
N PHE A 283 2.62 -5.89 5.49
CA PHE A 283 3.28 -4.67 5.92
C PHE A 283 3.51 -3.78 4.72
N ASP A 284 3.19 -2.52 4.88
CA ASP A 284 3.46 -1.48 3.90
C ASP A 284 4.59 -0.58 4.37
N ALA A 285 5.44 -0.19 3.45
CA ALA A 285 6.58 0.66 3.75
C ALA A 285 6.70 1.82 2.76
N PHE A 286 7.28 2.92 3.22
CA PHE A 286 7.77 3.98 2.36
C PHE A 286 9.15 3.65 1.82
N LEU A 287 9.36 3.91 0.53
CA LEU A 287 10.64 3.73 -0.15
C LEU A 287 10.97 4.96 -1.00
N ILE A 288 12.26 5.16 -1.24
CA ILE A 288 12.77 6.25 -2.10
C ILE A 288 13.27 5.62 -3.41
N PRO A 289 12.67 5.93 -4.57
CA PRO A 289 13.17 5.46 -5.86
C PRO A 289 14.61 5.90 -6.13
N THR A 290 15.41 5.06 -6.81
CA THR A 290 16.82 5.36 -7.13
C THR A 290 16.98 6.66 -7.92
N GLY A 291 16.02 6.99 -8.79
CA GLY A 291 15.99 8.23 -9.56
C GLY A 291 15.16 9.36 -8.94
N ALA A 292 14.88 9.33 -7.62
CA ALA A 292 14.10 10.36 -6.94
C ALA A 292 14.70 11.76 -7.17
N PRO A 293 13.93 12.74 -7.67
CA PRO A 293 14.43 14.10 -7.95
C PRO A 293 14.85 14.85 -6.68
N HIS A 294 14.18 14.60 -5.54
CA HIS A 294 14.36 15.36 -4.29
C HIS A 294 14.63 14.42 -3.09
N PRO A 295 15.74 13.66 -3.08
CA PRO A 295 16.01 12.65 -2.04
C PRO A 295 16.17 13.25 -0.64
N GLN A 296 16.56 14.52 -0.53
CA GLN A 296 16.63 15.23 0.75
C GLN A 296 15.22 15.46 1.32
N ALA A 297 14.32 16.00 0.51
CA ALA A 297 12.92 16.23 0.90
C ALA A 297 12.20 14.90 1.23
N ALA A 298 12.53 13.82 0.49
CA ALA A 298 12.04 12.47 0.79
C ALA A 298 12.42 12.02 2.21
N HIS A 299 13.69 12.16 2.60
CA HIS A 299 14.13 11.83 3.96
C HIS A 299 13.48 12.72 5.02
N GLU A 300 13.26 14.00 4.74
CA GLU A 300 12.54 14.91 5.66
C GLU A 300 11.10 14.43 5.87
N PHE A 301 10.41 13.98 4.80
CA PHE A 301 9.07 13.43 4.88
C PHE A 301 9.04 12.11 5.65
N LEU A 302 9.94 11.18 5.37
CA LEU A 302 10.04 9.91 6.08
C LEU A 302 10.28 10.13 7.58
N ASN A 303 11.19 11.03 7.93
CA ASN A 303 11.47 11.35 9.32
C ASN A 303 10.29 12.05 10.00
N PHE A 304 9.52 12.86 9.27
CA PHE A 304 8.29 13.47 9.77
C PHE A 304 7.24 12.41 10.06
N MET A 305 7.03 11.45 9.15
CA MET A 305 6.10 10.34 9.33
C MET A 305 6.47 9.43 10.52
N LEU A 306 7.75 9.31 10.83
CA LEU A 306 8.26 8.56 11.99
C LEU A 306 8.05 9.27 13.34
N GLN A 307 7.51 10.49 13.39
CA GLN A 307 7.13 11.14 14.65
C GLN A 307 5.92 10.43 15.25
N PRO A 308 5.94 10.07 16.56
CA PRO A 308 4.88 9.29 17.19
C PRO A 308 3.48 9.91 17.04
N GLN A 309 3.38 11.23 17.20
CA GLN A 309 2.10 11.94 17.10
C GLN A 309 1.57 11.99 15.66
N VAL A 310 2.47 12.08 14.68
CA VAL A 310 2.10 12.13 13.25
C VAL A 310 1.51 10.80 12.82
N ILE A 311 2.24 9.71 13.04
CA ILE A 311 1.77 8.39 12.62
C ILE A 311 0.56 7.92 13.43
N ALA A 312 0.47 8.26 14.71
CA ALA A 312 -0.74 8.00 15.51
C ALA A 312 -1.96 8.74 14.96
N ALA A 313 -1.80 9.99 14.50
CA ALA A 313 -2.89 10.73 13.85
C ALA A 313 -3.34 10.07 12.54
N VAL A 314 -2.41 9.49 11.79
CA VAL A 314 -2.73 8.66 10.61
C VAL A 314 -3.56 7.45 11.04
N THR A 315 -3.06 6.63 11.97
CA THR A 315 -3.78 5.46 12.49
C THR A 315 -5.17 5.82 13.02
N ASN A 316 -5.29 6.91 13.78
CA ASN A 316 -6.57 7.35 14.33
C ASN A 316 -7.58 7.79 13.25
N PHE A 317 -7.10 8.18 12.07
CA PHE A 317 -7.95 8.60 10.96
C PHE A 317 -8.32 7.46 10.01
N ILE A 318 -7.32 6.64 9.58
CA ILE A 318 -7.56 5.57 8.60
C ILE A 318 -7.77 4.19 9.24
N HIS A 319 -7.48 4.04 10.55
CA HIS A 319 -7.70 2.83 11.35
C HIS A 319 -6.82 1.62 10.97
N TYR A 320 -5.67 1.85 10.35
CA TYR A 320 -4.64 0.84 10.15
C TYR A 320 -3.63 0.86 11.30
N ALA A 321 -3.13 -0.30 11.70
CA ALA A 321 -2.06 -0.39 12.69
C ALA A 321 -0.77 0.23 12.14
N ASN A 322 -0.06 1.01 12.94
CA ASN A 322 1.27 1.50 12.59
C ASN A 322 2.36 0.70 13.29
N ASP A 323 3.57 0.81 12.76
CA ASP A 323 4.74 0.08 13.23
C ASP A 323 5.67 0.91 14.14
N ASN A 324 5.17 2.01 14.66
CA ASN A 324 5.88 2.91 15.56
C ASN A 324 5.46 2.67 17.01
N LEU A 325 6.27 1.95 17.78
CA LEU A 325 5.95 1.58 19.15
C LEU A 325 5.71 2.79 20.05
N ALA A 326 6.44 3.90 19.82
CA ALA A 326 6.26 5.12 20.58
C ALA A 326 4.92 5.83 20.29
N ALA A 327 4.28 5.53 19.15
CA ALA A 327 2.98 6.09 18.79
C ALA A 327 1.82 5.52 19.61
N ASN A 328 1.97 4.35 20.23
CA ASN A 328 0.90 3.70 21.01
C ASN A 328 0.33 4.59 22.11
N ALA A 329 1.13 5.52 22.66
CA ALA A 329 0.67 6.50 23.65
C ALA A 329 -0.31 7.55 23.10
N TYR A 330 -0.43 7.67 21.76
CA TYR A 330 -1.24 8.67 21.06
C TYR A 330 -2.34 8.04 20.19
N VAL A 331 -2.32 6.72 20.01
CA VAL A 331 -3.38 5.98 19.30
C VAL A 331 -4.62 5.90 20.19
N ASP A 332 -5.80 6.09 19.60
CA ASP A 332 -7.08 5.91 20.31
C ASP A 332 -7.13 4.50 20.93
N PRO A 333 -7.36 4.35 22.23
CA PRO A 333 -7.41 3.05 22.90
C PRO A 333 -8.40 2.06 22.27
N ARG A 334 -9.48 2.55 21.64
CA ARG A 334 -10.45 1.70 20.95
C ARG A 334 -9.89 1.09 19.67
N ILE A 335 -8.90 1.73 19.04
CA ILE A 335 -8.18 1.21 17.88
C ILE A 335 -7.04 0.33 18.35
N LEU A 336 -6.25 0.81 19.32
CA LEU A 336 -5.07 0.09 19.83
C LEU A 336 -5.44 -1.28 20.45
N HIS A 337 -6.62 -1.40 21.05
CA HIS A 337 -7.11 -2.65 21.66
C HIS A 337 -8.11 -3.40 20.78
N ASP A 338 -8.33 -3.01 19.53
CA ASP A 338 -9.13 -3.77 18.58
C ASP A 338 -8.26 -4.89 17.97
N PRO A 339 -8.54 -6.18 18.27
CA PRO A 339 -7.73 -7.29 17.79
C PRO A 339 -7.83 -7.50 16.27
N ALA A 340 -8.77 -6.87 15.61
CA ALA A 340 -8.84 -6.81 14.16
C ALA A 340 -7.75 -5.91 13.57
N ILE A 341 -7.40 -4.83 14.29
CA ILE A 341 -6.42 -3.83 13.85
C ILE A 341 -5.02 -4.14 14.39
N TYR A 342 -4.93 -4.38 15.70
CA TYR A 342 -3.72 -4.80 16.40
C TYR A 342 -3.88 -6.26 16.85
N PRO A 343 -3.47 -7.24 16.01
CA PRO A 343 -3.68 -8.66 16.29
C PRO A 343 -3.06 -9.09 17.62
N THR A 344 -3.78 -9.96 18.33
CA THR A 344 -3.23 -10.61 19.52
C THR A 344 -2.20 -11.67 19.14
N PRO A 345 -1.32 -12.13 20.06
CA PRO A 345 -0.37 -13.20 19.77
C PRO A 345 -1.03 -14.49 19.22
N GLU A 346 -2.26 -14.79 19.63
CA GLU A 346 -3.02 -15.95 19.14
C GLU A 346 -3.46 -15.77 17.69
N ILE A 347 -3.77 -14.53 17.27
CA ILE A 347 -4.07 -14.18 15.88
C ILE A 347 -2.77 -14.19 15.08
N GLU A 348 -1.72 -13.54 15.56
CA GLU A 348 -0.41 -13.49 14.89
C GLU A 348 0.15 -14.89 14.59
N ALA A 349 -0.03 -15.84 15.50
CA ALA A 349 0.46 -17.22 15.33
C ALA A 349 -0.17 -17.97 14.14
N ARG A 350 -1.29 -17.50 13.58
CA ARG A 350 -1.96 -18.09 12.41
C ARG A 350 -1.89 -17.21 11.16
N LEU A 351 -1.18 -16.08 11.23
CA LEU A 351 -0.94 -15.25 10.04
C LEU A 351 0.19 -15.86 9.21
N TYR A 352 0.10 -15.69 7.91
CA TYR A 352 1.18 -15.96 6.96
C TYR A 352 1.53 -14.67 6.21
N GLU A 353 2.77 -14.56 5.78
CA GLU A 353 3.23 -13.47 4.93
C GLU A 353 3.21 -13.92 3.47
N SER A 354 2.91 -13.01 2.55
CA SER A 354 3.10 -13.27 1.12
C SER A 354 4.57 -13.43 0.80
N ALA A 355 4.89 -14.44 0.00
CA ALA A 355 6.22 -14.62 -0.53
C ALA A 355 6.37 -13.96 -1.90
N GLU A 356 7.59 -13.54 -2.23
CA GLU A 356 7.93 -13.04 -3.56
C GLU A 356 7.52 -14.02 -4.66
N VAL A 357 6.79 -13.54 -5.64
CA VAL A 357 6.23 -14.35 -6.73
C VAL A 357 7.09 -14.22 -7.99
N ALA A 358 7.54 -15.36 -8.50
CA ALA A 358 8.25 -15.39 -9.78
C ALA A 358 7.31 -14.96 -10.95
N PRO A 359 7.82 -14.26 -11.99
CA PRO A 359 7.00 -13.74 -13.10
C PRO A 359 6.17 -14.81 -13.83
N ALA A 360 6.62 -16.07 -13.82
CA ALA A 360 5.86 -17.18 -14.41
C ALA A 360 4.61 -17.52 -13.58
N LEU A 361 4.70 -17.43 -12.26
CA LEU A 361 3.59 -17.68 -11.35
C LEU A 361 2.61 -16.49 -11.36
N GLU A 362 3.12 -15.27 -11.44
CA GLU A 362 2.28 -14.08 -11.57
C GLU A 362 1.37 -14.15 -12.80
N ARG A 363 1.88 -14.65 -13.93
CA ARG A 363 1.04 -14.90 -15.11
C ARG A 363 -0.05 -15.96 -14.86
N ILE A 364 0.21 -16.95 -14.00
CA ILE A 364 -0.80 -17.96 -13.63
C ILE A 364 -1.87 -17.30 -12.76
N ARG A 365 -1.48 -16.53 -11.75
CA ARG A 365 -2.38 -15.78 -10.85
C ARG A 365 -3.30 -14.86 -11.65
N THR A 366 -2.74 -13.98 -12.46
CA THR A 366 -3.49 -13.01 -13.31
C THR A 366 -4.48 -13.71 -14.25
N ARG A 367 -4.07 -14.79 -14.92
CA ARG A 367 -4.97 -15.55 -15.81
C ARG A 367 -6.09 -16.24 -15.05
N THR A 368 -5.78 -16.81 -13.89
CA THR A 368 -6.77 -17.45 -13.01
C THR A 368 -7.78 -16.42 -12.52
N TRP A 369 -7.30 -15.26 -12.06
CA TRP A 369 -8.13 -14.15 -11.60
C TRP A 369 -9.06 -13.62 -12.70
N THR A 370 -8.53 -13.42 -13.90
CA THR A 370 -9.34 -13.00 -15.05
C THR A 370 -10.50 -13.98 -15.31
N ARG A 371 -10.24 -15.30 -15.28
CA ARG A 371 -11.30 -16.30 -15.47
C ARG A 371 -12.35 -16.26 -14.37
N ILE A 372 -11.94 -16.09 -13.12
CA ILE A 372 -12.86 -15.95 -11.97
C ILE A 372 -13.76 -14.73 -12.15
N LYS A 373 -13.18 -13.56 -12.44
CA LYS A 373 -13.95 -12.31 -12.60
C LYS A 373 -14.92 -12.34 -13.78
N THR A 374 -14.53 -12.98 -14.87
CA THR A 374 -15.36 -13.04 -16.10
C THR A 374 -16.35 -14.19 -16.11
N ALA A 375 -16.31 -15.12 -15.16
CA ALA A 375 -17.30 -16.18 -15.02
C ALA A 375 -18.69 -15.59 -14.68
N LYS A 376 -19.73 -16.14 -15.35
CA LYS A 376 -21.14 -15.74 -15.16
C LYS A 376 -21.84 -16.67 -14.20
#